data_4bd06fefa7e1e46c259144a0e4d3d399
#
_entry.id   4bd06fefa7e1e46c259144a0e4d3d399
#
_cell.length_a   1.000
_cell.length_b   1.000
_cell.length_c   1.000
_cell.angle_alpha   90.00
_cell.angle_beta   90.00
_cell.angle_gamma   90.00
#
_symmetry.space_group_name_H-M   'P 1'
#
loop_
_entity.id
_entity.type
_entity.pdbx_description
1 polymer ?
#
loop_
_entity_poly.entity_id
_entity_poly.type
_entity_poly.pdbx_seq_one_letter_code
_entity_poly.pdbx_strand_id
1 'polypeptide(L)'
;MNLHPMHPAAWVLDQLRTDGWHISDLLAFTRASTLVRAGRPGQEDVVLKAGFGSNHVLAELDPSEKPAAYGFYWYAQMTETERALTREDFRHEAELTATAGGTDHIVPLLEQGSLERCDWYTMPHCDGGNFRSFMATSKDTGKGLSILADVADGLDNLHQRGIVHRDVYQENILIDQDRGLITDLGAARRVSTPRGPEHRGPEVHWPPEYLTGYHEATPAADVFSLAVLIYRYLCGDIPRLAGRTNRPLIPEPLRSVVTAALSDGAGDRPAMNDLRTALRAAADLHQR
;
A
#
# COMPACT_ATOMS: atom_id res chain seq x y z
N MET A 1 -0.16 17.46 -19.26
CA MET A 1 -1.26 17.28 -18.28
C MET A 1 -2.04 18.57 -18.10
N ASN A 2 -3.35 18.58 -18.36
CA ASN A 2 -4.22 19.75 -18.19
C ASN A 2 -5.06 19.60 -16.92
N LEU A 3 -4.45 19.88 -15.75
CA LEU A 3 -5.23 20.07 -14.53
C LEU A 3 -5.95 21.43 -14.58
N HIS A 4 -7.18 21.45 -14.09
CA HIS A 4 -7.85 22.72 -13.87
C HIS A 4 -7.01 23.56 -12.90
N PRO A 5 -6.78 24.88 -13.15
CA PRO A 5 -5.91 25.71 -12.30
C PRO A 5 -6.30 25.71 -10.81
N MET A 6 -7.60 25.50 -10.53
CA MET A 6 -8.12 25.41 -9.14
C MET A 6 -8.04 24.00 -8.56
N HIS A 7 -7.41 23.04 -9.26
CA HIS A 7 -7.25 21.69 -8.70
C HIS A 7 -6.22 21.73 -7.56
N PRO A 8 -6.52 21.16 -6.40
CA PRO A 8 -5.64 21.25 -5.22
C PRO A 8 -4.23 20.74 -5.44
N ALA A 9 -4.07 19.69 -6.25
CA ALA A 9 -2.75 19.18 -6.60
C ALA A 9 -1.89 20.19 -7.40
N ALA A 10 -2.49 21.23 -8.01
CA ALA A 10 -1.75 22.21 -8.82
C ALA A 10 -0.65 22.88 -8.01
N TRP A 11 -0.94 23.20 -6.73
CA TRP A 11 0.06 23.79 -5.83
C TRP A 11 1.29 22.87 -5.67
N VAL A 12 1.09 21.57 -5.41
CA VAL A 12 2.18 20.59 -5.27
C VAL A 12 2.99 20.52 -6.56
N LEU A 13 2.31 20.45 -7.71
CA LEU A 13 2.96 20.38 -9.01
C LEU A 13 3.82 21.62 -9.30
N ASP A 14 3.35 22.80 -8.92
CA ASP A 14 4.09 24.05 -9.12
C ASP A 14 5.32 24.12 -8.20
N GLN A 15 5.21 23.69 -6.95
CA GLN A 15 6.35 23.58 -6.03
C GLN A 15 7.40 22.58 -6.55
N LEU A 16 6.97 21.41 -7.02
CA LEU A 16 7.86 20.41 -7.59
C LEU A 16 8.58 20.92 -8.86
N ARG A 17 7.85 21.65 -9.74
CA ARG A 17 8.47 22.28 -10.92
C ARG A 17 9.49 23.34 -10.53
N THR A 18 9.23 24.12 -9.48
CA THR A 18 10.17 25.09 -8.93
C THR A 18 11.41 24.41 -8.36
N ASP A 19 11.27 23.21 -7.81
CA ASP A 19 12.35 22.34 -7.31
C ASP A 19 13.08 21.57 -8.45
N GLY A 20 12.76 21.87 -9.71
CA GLY A 20 13.44 21.35 -10.89
C GLY A 20 12.89 20.02 -11.44
N TRP A 21 11.72 19.57 -10.96
CA TRP A 21 11.08 18.39 -11.49
C TRP A 21 10.27 18.68 -12.76
N HIS A 22 10.45 17.85 -13.77
CA HIS A 22 9.55 17.79 -14.91
C HIS A 22 8.44 16.79 -14.63
N ILE A 23 7.19 17.25 -14.56
CA ILE A 23 6.03 16.41 -14.25
C ILE A 23 5.37 15.96 -15.55
N SER A 24 5.40 14.66 -15.84
CA SER A 24 4.77 14.08 -17.02
C SER A 24 3.31 13.71 -16.76
N ASP A 25 2.97 13.18 -15.58
CA ASP A 25 1.61 12.75 -15.24
C ASP A 25 1.28 12.88 -13.76
N LEU A 26 -0.02 13.08 -13.44
CA LEU A 26 -0.57 12.95 -12.09
C LEU A 26 -1.18 11.55 -11.96
N LEU A 27 -0.53 10.69 -11.19
CA LEU A 27 -0.94 9.30 -11.00
C LEU A 27 -2.09 9.17 -9.99
N ALA A 28 -2.00 9.89 -8.87
CA ALA A 28 -3.03 9.89 -7.84
C ALA A 28 -3.01 11.17 -7.00
N PHE A 29 -4.18 11.56 -6.53
CA PHE A 29 -4.35 12.59 -5.49
C PHE A 29 -5.25 11.99 -4.42
N THR A 30 -4.62 11.49 -3.35
CA THR A 30 -5.29 10.78 -2.26
C THR A 30 -5.57 11.71 -1.09
N ARG A 31 -6.09 11.16 0.01
CA ARG A 31 -6.29 11.90 1.27
C ARG A 31 -4.98 12.43 1.85
N ALA A 32 -3.90 11.65 1.75
CA ALA A 32 -2.63 11.91 2.43
C ALA A 32 -1.53 12.38 1.51
N SER A 33 -1.60 12.09 0.21
CA SER A 33 -0.47 12.29 -0.70
C SER A 33 -0.88 12.62 -2.13
N THR A 34 0.05 13.22 -2.87
CA THR A 34 0.01 13.43 -4.31
C THR A 34 1.10 12.55 -4.94
N LEU A 35 0.73 11.70 -5.89
CA LEU A 35 1.66 10.86 -6.64
C LEU A 35 1.75 11.35 -8.08
N VAL A 36 2.94 11.57 -8.55
CA VAL A 36 3.21 12.02 -9.92
C VAL A 36 4.28 11.16 -10.59
N ARG A 37 4.18 11.03 -11.90
CA ARG A 37 5.32 10.62 -12.73
C ARG A 37 6.16 11.84 -13.03
N ALA A 38 7.43 11.79 -12.68
CA ALA A 38 8.32 12.93 -12.77
C ALA A 38 9.74 12.49 -13.16
N GLY A 39 10.51 13.41 -13.74
CA GLY A 39 11.90 13.19 -14.09
C GLY A 39 12.72 14.47 -13.97
N ARG A 40 14.03 14.34 -14.00
CA ARG A 40 14.98 15.44 -14.13
C ARG A 40 15.80 15.27 -15.43
N PRO A 41 16.32 16.34 -16.02
CA PRO A 41 17.09 16.24 -17.25
C PRO A 41 18.21 15.19 -17.17
N GLY A 42 18.20 14.21 -18.08
CA GLY A 42 19.20 13.15 -18.15
C GLY A 42 19.00 11.98 -17.17
N GLN A 43 17.86 11.93 -16.47
CA GLN A 43 17.48 10.82 -15.61
C GLN A 43 16.23 10.11 -16.14
N GLU A 44 16.05 8.85 -15.74
CA GLU A 44 14.81 8.12 -16.00
C GLU A 44 13.65 8.69 -15.19
N ASP A 45 12.42 8.54 -15.72
CA ASP A 45 11.22 8.92 -15.01
C ASP A 45 11.05 8.04 -13.76
N VAL A 46 10.65 8.69 -12.68
CA VAL A 46 10.35 8.07 -11.38
C VAL A 46 8.91 8.36 -10.96
N VAL A 47 8.42 7.64 -9.99
CA VAL A 47 7.22 8.02 -9.24
C VAL A 47 7.67 8.85 -8.03
N LEU A 48 7.17 10.08 -7.95
CA LEU A 48 7.37 10.97 -6.81
C LEU A 48 6.08 11.01 -6.00
N LYS A 49 6.19 10.68 -4.71
CA LYS A 49 5.12 10.79 -3.71
C LYS A 49 5.41 11.99 -2.81
N ALA A 50 4.49 12.96 -2.80
CA ALA A 50 4.54 14.12 -1.91
C ALA A 50 3.49 13.96 -0.81
N GLY A 51 3.84 14.24 0.44
CA GLY A 51 2.99 14.13 1.62
C GLY A 51 1.95 15.26 1.71
N PHE A 52 1.27 15.54 0.61
CA PHE A 52 0.23 16.54 0.51
C PHE A 52 -0.97 15.95 -0.26
N GLY A 53 -2.11 15.88 0.39
CA GLY A 53 -3.33 15.32 -0.17
C GLY A 53 -4.57 16.18 0.11
N SER A 54 -5.73 15.64 -0.19
CA SER A 54 -7.01 16.35 -0.05
C SER A 54 -7.31 16.83 1.38
N ASN A 55 -6.79 16.16 2.39
CA ASN A 55 -6.96 16.60 3.78
C ASN A 55 -6.33 17.97 4.05
N HIS A 56 -5.14 18.22 3.50
CA HIS A 56 -4.47 19.53 3.63
C HIS A 56 -5.28 20.65 3.00
N VAL A 57 -5.80 20.40 1.79
CA VAL A 57 -6.62 21.38 1.08
C VAL A 57 -7.87 21.73 1.87
N LEU A 58 -8.57 20.72 2.40
CA LEU A 58 -9.80 20.94 3.17
C LEU A 58 -9.55 21.70 4.46
N ALA A 59 -8.38 21.52 5.08
CA ALA A 59 -8.00 22.26 6.28
C ALA A 59 -7.72 23.75 6.03
N GLU A 60 -7.23 24.10 4.82
CA GLU A 60 -6.85 25.48 4.48
C GLU A 60 -8.00 26.29 3.85
N LEU A 61 -9.09 25.65 3.42
CA LEU A 61 -10.24 26.33 2.88
C LEU A 61 -11.11 26.91 4.00
N ASP A 62 -11.60 28.15 3.80
CA ASP A 62 -12.64 28.69 4.66
C ASP A 62 -13.87 27.76 4.64
N PRO A 63 -14.52 27.50 5.79
CA PRO A 63 -15.69 26.64 5.87
C PRO A 63 -16.81 27.01 4.90
N SER A 64 -16.94 28.28 4.55
CA SER A 64 -17.93 28.77 3.56
C SER A 64 -17.57 28.46 2.11
N GLU A 65 -16.29 28.24 1.82
CA GLU A 65 -15.77 27.95 0.48
C GLU A 65 -15.66 26.45 0.20
N LYS A 66 -15.86 25.59 1.22
CA LYS A 66 -15.75 24.13 1.07
C LYS A 66 -16.87 23.63 0.16
N PRO A 67 -16.54 23.01 -0.99
CA PRO A 67 -17.57 22.51 -1.89
C PRO A 67 -18.41 21.43 -1.22
N ALA A 68 -19.73 21.61 -1.25
CA ALA A 68 -20.70 20.65 -0.72
C ALA A 68 -20.54 19.23 -1.33
N ALA A 69 -19.97 19.15 -2.53
CA ALA A 69 -19.78 17.90 -3.29
C ALA A 69 -18.75 16.93 -2.70
N TYR A 70 -17.85 17.37 -1.83
CA TYR A 70 -16.76 16.49 -1.38
C TYR A 70 -17.14 15.54 -0.25
N GLY A 71 -18.28 15.70 0.44
CA GLY A 71 -18.72 14.77 1.50
C GLY A 71 -17.72 14.57 2.68
N PHE A 72 -16.64 15.35 2.69
CA PHE A 72 -15.50 15.23 3.59
C PHE A 72 -15.54 16.24 4.75
N TYR A 73 -16.70 16.70 5.14
CA TYR A 73 -16.88 17.71 6.18
C TYR A 73 -16.26 17.33 7.53
N TRP A 74 -16.16 16.05 7.81
CA TRP A 74 -15.57 15.52 9.03
C TRP A 74 -14.04 15.61 9.07
N TYR A 75 -13.37 15.83 7.92
CA TYR A 75 -11.94 16.17 7.86
C TYR A 75 -11.68 17.67 7.87
N ALA A 76 -12.70 18.45 8.03
CA ALA A 76 -12.75 19.83 7.61
C ALA A 76 -11.84 20.79 8.36
N GLN A 77 -11.20 20.38 9.44
CA GLN A 77 -10.35 21.30 10.21
C GLN A 77 -9.18 20.54 10.83
N MET A 78 -8.18 20.24 10.01
CA MET A 78 -6.88 19.86 10.57
C MET A 78 -6.31 21.06 11.31
N THR A 79 -6.12 20.91 12.60
CA THR A 79 -5.35 21.84 13.42
C THR A 79 -3.88 21.83 13.00
N GLU A 80 -3.12 22.84 13.42
CA GLU A 80 -1.66 22.87 13.20
C GLU A 80 -0.98 21.60 13.75
N THR A 81 -1.45 21.10 14.89
CA THR A 81 -0.96 19.84 15.47
C THR A 81 -1.22 18.64 14.56
N GLU A 82 -2.41 18.53 13.98
CA GLU A 82 -2.75 17.44 13.06
C GLU A 82 -1.93 17.51 11.76
N ARG A 83 -1.67 18.72 11.24
CA ARG A 83 -0.78 18.90 10.08
C ARG A 83 0.65 18.49 10.39
N ALA A 84 1.15 18.84 11.57
CA ALA A 84 2.48 18.43 12.02
C ALA A 84 2.57 16.90 12.15
N LEU A 85 1.56 16.25 12.73
CA LEU A 85 1.49 14.79 12.84
C LEU A 85 1.44 14.12 11.45
N THR A 86 0.65 14.64 10.52
CA THR A 86 0.58 14.10 9.15
C THR A 86 1.93 14.18 8.44
N ARG A 87 2.68 15.26 8.67
CA ARG A 87 4.03 15.40 8.12
C ARG A 87 5.03 14.46 8.80
N GLU A 88 4.90 14.25 10.09
CA GLU A 88 5.69 13.27 10.84
C GLU A 88 5.40 11.84 10.39
N ASP A 89 4.13 11.49 10.19
CA ASP A 89 3.71 10.19 9.64
C ASP A 89 4.33 9.94 8.26
N PHE A 90 4.34 10.95 7.39
CA PHE A 90 4.94 10.83 6.06
C PHE A 90 6.47 10.64 6.13
N ARG A 91 7.15 11.35 7.03
CA ARG A 91 8.59 11.16 7.28
C ARG A 91 8.88 9.77 7.82
N HIS A 92 8.03 9.28 8.70
CA HIS A 92 8.15 7.91 9.24
C HIS A 92 7.96 6.87 8.14
N GLU A 93 7.00 7.06 7.23
CA GLU A 93 6.84 6.23 6.05
C GLU A 93 8.09 6.21 5.18
N ALA A 94 8.65 7.39 4.88
CA ALA A 94 9.88 7.52 4.09
C ALA A 94 11.08 6.84 4.78
N GLU A 95 11.22 6.98 6.10
CA GLU A 95 12.26 6.31 6.89
C GLU A 95 12.12 4.78 6.85
N LEU A 96 10.90 4.25 7.03
CA LEU A 96 10.64 2.81 6.93
C LEU A 96 10.95 2.30 5.51
N THR A 97 10.52 3.03 4.48
CA THR A 97 10.78 2.68 3.08
C THR A 97 12.29 2.68 2.78
N ALA A 98 13.03 3.67 3.26
CA ALA A 98 14.48 3.73 3.11
C ALA A 98 15.19 2.57 3.86
N THR A 99 14.69 2.22 5.06
CA THR A 99 15.25 1.12 5.87
C THR A 99 14.96 -0.24 5.25
N ALA A 100 13.79 -0.42 4.65
CA ALA A 100 13.38 -1.64 3.97
C ALA A 100 13.97 -1.74 2.56
N GLY A 101 14.33 -0.61 1.95
CA GLY A 101 14.88 -0.52 0.60
C GLY A 101 16.15 -1.36 0.40
N GLY A 102 16.32 -1.85 -0.84
CA GLY A 102 17.41 -2.75 -1.21
C GLY A 102 17.19 -4.21 -0.81
N THR A 103 16.03 -4.56 -0.26
CA THR A 103 15.59 -5.95 -0.10
C THR A 103 14.68 -6.35 -1.26
N ASP A 104 14.75 -7.62 -1.64
CA ASP A 104 13.90 -8.16 -2.68
C ASP A 104 12.40 -7.97 -2.33
N HIS A 105 11.62 -7.68 -3.36
CA HIS A 105 10.16 -7.57 -3.32
C HIS A 105 9.59 -6.41 -2.47
N ILE A 106 10.41 -5.38 -2.19
CA ILE A 106 9.97 -4.12 -1.57
C ILE A 106 10.38 -2.97 -2.50
N VAL A 107 9.45 -2.06 -2.78
CA VAL A 107 9.74 -0.88 -3.61
C VAL A 107 10.76 0.01 -2.89
N PRO A 108 11.95 0.29 -3.48
CA PRO A 108 12.97 1.09 -2.82
C PRO A 108 12.63 2.58 -2.87
N LEU A 109 13.08 3.32 -1.85
CA LEU A 109 13.18 4.77 -1.89
C LEU A 109 14.48 5.15 -2.61
N LEU A 110 14.40 6.02 -3.62
CA LEU A 110 15.55 6.49 -4.41
C LEU A 110 16.11 7.82 -3.90
N GLU A 111 15.27 8.81 -3.73
CA GLU A 111 15.61 10.17 -3.31
C GLU A 111 14.49 10.73 -2.43
N GLN A 112 14.82 11.65 -1.53
CA GLN A 112 13.84 12.36 -0.71
C GLN A 112 14.21 13.82 -0.56
N GLY A 113 13.19 14.66 -0.29
CA GLY A 113 13.36 16.08 -0.11
C GLY A 113 12.17 16.74 0.57
N SER A 114 12.23 18.06 0.67
CA SER A 114 11.21 18.85 1.36
C SER A 114 10.73 20.00 0.50
N LEU A 115 9.43 20.26 0.54
CA LEU A 115 8.77 21.46 0.06
C LEU A 115 8.36 22.33 1.27
N GLU A 116 7.82 23.52 1.00
CA GLU A 116 7.36 24.43 2.04
C GLU A 116 6.41 23.78 3.05
N ARG A 117 5.40 23.04 2.55
CA ARG A 117 4.32 22.47 3.37
C ARG A 117 4.34 20.95 3.49
N CYS A 118 5.15 20.26 2.72
CA CYS A 118 5.22 18.80 2.72
C CYS A 118 6.62 18.32 2.38
N ASP A 119 6.88 17.06 2.69
CA ASP A 119 8.06 16.35 2.26
C ASP A 119 7.68 15.44 1.07
N TRP A 120 8.68 14.98 0.33
CA TRP A 120 8.51 14.06 -0.79
C TRP A 120 9.61 13.00 -0.82
N TYR A 121 9.31 11.90 -1.46
CA TYR A 121 10.31 10.90 -1.85
C TYR A 121 10.00 10.31 -3.21
N THR A 122 11.01 9.70 -3.85
CA THR A 122 10.88 9.04 -5.14
C THR A 122 11.09 7.55 -5.04
N MET A 123 10.48 6.82 -5.98
CA MET A 123 10.57 5.39 -6.15
C MET A 123 10.60 5.03 -7.64
N PRO A 124 11.07 3.84 -8.04
CA PRO A 124 11.03 3.41 -9.43
C PRO A 124 9.60 3.42 -9.98
N HIS A 125 9.48 3.70 -11.28
CA HIS A 125 8.23 3.48 -11.99
C HIS A 125 8.12 1.99 -12.37
N CYS A 126 7.08 1.32 -11.88
CA CYS A 126 6.81 -0.09 -12.18
C CYS A 126 5.85 -0.18 -13.38
N ASP A 127 6.34 -0.61 -14.55
CA ASP A 127 5.59 -0.58 -15.82
C ASP A 127 4.40 -1.57 -15.85
N GLY A 128 4.42 -2.62 -15.04
CA GLY A 128 3.34 -3.60 -14.92
C GLY A 128 2.10 -3.09 -14.16
N GLY A 129 2.15 -1.86 -13.62
CA GLY A 129 1.07 -1.29 -12.83
C GLY A 129 0.91 -1.98 -11.48
N ASN A 130 -0.32 -1.98 -10.93
CA ASN A 130 -0.63 -2.64 -9.66
C ASN A 130 -1.39 -3.96 -9.85
N PHE A 131 -1.44 -4.77 -8.80
CA PHE A 131 -2.09 -6.09 -8.83
C PHE A 131 -3.61 -6.00 -9.08
N ARG A 132 -4.26 -4.88 -8.72
CA ARG A 132 -5.66 -4.65 -9.08
C ARG A 132 -5.86 -4.62 -10.59
N SER A 133 -5.00 -3.90 -11.31
CA SER A 133 -5.03 -3.82 -12.78
C SER A 133 -4.71 -5.17 -13.39
N PHE A 134 -3.76 -5.91 -12.82
CA PHE A 134 -3.43 -7.27 -13.23
C PHE A 134 -4.63 -8.21 -13.09
N MET A 135 -5.31 -8.21 -11.93
CA MET A 135 -6.51 -9.01 -11.69
C MET A 135 -7.64 -8.71 -12.70
N ALA A 136 -7.75 -7.46 -13.15
CA ALA A 136 -8.80 -7.04 -14.09
C ALA A 136 -8.50 -7.45 -15.54
N THR A 137 -7.24 -7.57 -15.92
CA THR A 137 -6.81 -7.73 -17.32
C THR A 137 -6.19 -9.08 -17.62
N SER A 138 -5.51 -9.71 -16.66
CA SER A 138 -4.82 -10.99 -16.84
C SER A 138 -5.70 -12.16 -16.39
N LYS A 139 -5.62 -13.28 -17.16
CA LYS A 139 -6.17 -14.57 -16.80
C LYS A 139 -5.10 -15.59 -16.40
N ASP A 140 -3.84 -15.17 -16.35
CA ASP A 140 -2.72 -16.05 -16.00
C ASP A 140 -2.66 -16.24 -14.48
N THR A 141 -3.31 -17.29 -14.02
CA THR A 141 -3.37 -17.65 -12.59
C THR A 141 -1.98 -17.98 -12.04
N GLY A 142 -1.14 -18.67 -12.80
CA GLY A 142 0.21 -19.06 -12.38
C GLY A 142 1.08 -17.82 -12.14
N LYS A 143 1.04 -16.85 -13.06
CA LYS A 143 1.73 -15.57 -12.91
C LYS A 143 1.22 -14.79 -11.69
N GLY A 144 -0.09 -14.71 -11.50
CA GLY A 144 -0.66 -14.03 -10.34
C GLY A 144 -0.25 -14.66 -9.01
N LEU A 145 -0.20 -15.98 -8.93
CA LEU A 145 0.28 -16.70 -7.74
C LEU A 145 1.79 -16.47 -7.51
N SER A 146 2.59 -16.39 -8.58
CA SER A 146 4.02 -16.06 -8.48
C SER A 146 4.23 -14.64 -7.93
N ILE A 147 3.45 -13.66 -8.42
CA ILE A 147 3.48 -12.27 -7.91
C ILE A 147 3.12 -12.23 -6.42
N LEU A 148 2.08 -12.96 -5.99
CA LEU A 148 1.68 -13.02 -4.58
C LEU A 148 2.73 -13.74 -3.71
N ALA A 149 3.48 -14.69 -4.27
CA ALA A 149 4.61 -15.32 -3.58
C ALA A 149 5.79 -14.34 -3.40
N ASP A 150 6.06 -13.48 -4.38
CA ASP A 150 7.03 -12.40 -4.27
C ASP A 150 6.64 -11.41 -3.17
N VAL A 151 5.35 -11.05 -3.10
CA VAL A 151 4.82 -10.19 -2.03
C VAL A 151 4.98 -10.82 -0.66
N ALA A 152 4.73 -12.14 -0.53
CA ALA A 152 4.97 -12.86 0.72
C ALA A 152 6.45 -12.83 1.11
N ASP A 153 7.38 -12.89 0.15
CA ASP A 153 8.82 -12.71 0.40
C ASP A 153 9.13 -11.30 0.93
N GLY A 154 8.59 -10.25 0.29
CA GLY A 154 8.73 -8.87 0.73
C GLY A 154 8.21 -8.66 2.15
N LEU A 155 7.02 -9.19 2.46
CA LEU A 155 6.42 -9.11 3.80
C LEU A 155 7.25 -9.86 4.85
N ASP A 156 7.76 -11.05 4.53
CA ASP A 156 8.64 -11.79 5.43
C ASP A 156 9.93 -11.00 5.74
N ASN A 157 10.49 -10.33 4.73
CA ASN A 157 11.64 -9.43 4.91
C ASN A 157 11.33 -8.24 5.84
N LEU A 158 10.13 -7.65 5.76
CA LEU A 158 9.68 -6.61 6.70
C LEU A 158 9.55 -7.18 8.12
N HIS A 159 8.91 -8.33 8.26
CA HIS A 159 8.69 -9.00 9.55
C HIS A 159 10.00 -9.34 10.26
N GLN A 160 11.01 -9.82 9.54
CA GLN A 160 12.35 -10.09 10.09
C GLN A 160 13.04 -8.83 10.62
N ARG A 161 12.67 -7.64 10.11
CA ARG A 161 13.11 -6.33 10.60
C ARG A 161 12.22 -5.76 11.69
N GLY A 162 11.22 -6.51 12.14
CA GLY A 162 10.26 -6.07 13.13
C GLY A 162 9.28 -5.00 12.60
N ILE A 163 9.03 -4.96 11.30
CA ILE A 163 8.08 -4.05 10.64
C ILE A 163 6.85 -4.85 10.24
N VAL A 164 5.66 -4.37 10.59
CA VAL A 164 4.36 -4.87 10.16
C VAL A 164 3.76 -3.86 9.18
N HIS A 165 3.33 -4.32 8.01
CA HIS A 165 2.83 -3.47 6.92
C HIS A 165 1.46 -2.86 7.23
N ARG A 166 0.52 -3.65 7.72
CA ARG A 166 -0.85 -3.31 8.15
C ARG A 166 -1.83 -2.88 7.06
N ASP A 167 -1.38 -2.78 5.81
CA ASP A 167 -2.21 -2.33 4.67
C ASP A 167 -1.93 -3.16 3.42
N VAL A 168 -1.98 -4.50 3.57
CA VAL A 168 -1.74 -5.44 2.46
C VAL A 168 -3.01 -5.60 1.64
N TYR A 169 -3.04 -5.02 0.43
CA TYR A 169 -4.11 -5.18 -0.53
C TYR A 169 -3.63 -4.91 -1.97
N GLN A 170 -4.49 -5.13 -2.96
CA GLN A 170 -4.08 -5.21 -4.37
C GLN A 170 -3.51 -3.91 -4.95
N GLU A 171 -3.84 -2.74 -4.41
CA GLU A 171 -3.30 -1.46 -4.87
C GLU A 171 -1.87 -1.21 -4.36
N ASN A 172 -1.51 -1.79 -3.22
CA ASN A 172 -0.18 -1.68 -2.62
C ASN A 172 0.79 -2.77 -3.09
N ILE A 173 0.44 -3.48 -4.15
CA ILE A 173 1.30 -4.43 -4.83
C ILE A 173 1.56 -3.91 -6.24
N LEU A 174 2.80 -3.55 -6.52
CA LEU A 174 3.26 -3.15 -7.85
C LEU A 174 3.89 -4.33 -8.58
N ILE A 175 3.88 -4.26 -9.90
CA ILE A 175 4.45 -5.29 -10.76
C ILE A 175 5.55 -4.64 -11.61
N ASP A 176 6.75 -5.17 -11.49
CA ASP A 176 7.90 -4.75 -12.26
C ASP A 176 8.57 -5.97 -12.90
N GLN A 177 8.68 -6.00 -14.23
CA GLN A 177 9.29 -7.11 -14.98
C GLN A 177 8.79 -8.50 -14.54
N ASP A 178 7.48 -8.66 -14.36
CA ASP A 178 6.82 -9.88 -13.87
C ASP A 178 7.03 -10.21 -12.38
N ARG A 179 7.73 -9.38 -11.62
CA ARG A 179 7.96 -9.51 -10.18
C ARG A 179 6.94 -8.71 -9.37
N GLY A 180 6.46 -9.28 -8.28
CA GLY A 180 5.63 -8.58 -7.31
C GLY A 180 6.48 -7.78 -6.31
N LEU A 181 6.09 -6.53 -6.07
CA LEU A 181 6.75 -5.63 -5.12
C LEU A 181 5.69 -5.04 -4.19
N ILE A 182 5.91 -5.12 -2.87
CA ILE A 182 5.08 -4.43 -1.87
C ILE A 182 5.51 -2.98 -1.75
N THR A 183 4.53 -2.07 -1.62
CA THR A 183 4.75 -0.61 -1.52
C THR A 183 3.80 0.02 -0.49
N ASP A 184 3.97 1.30 -0.24
CA ASP A 184 3.15 2.12 0.66
C ASP A 184 3.22 1.68 2.14
N LEU A 185 4.34 2.01 2.78
CA LEU A 185 4.55 1.79 4.22
C LEU A 185 3.89 2.87 5.11
N GLY A 186 2.95 3.66 4.56
CA GLY A 186 2.27 4.74 5.28
C GLY A 186 1.41 4.27 6.46
N ALA A 187 1.00 3.00 6.49
CA ALA A 187 0.33 2.38 7.62
C ALA A 187 1.27 1.53 8.48
N ALA A 188 2.50 1.27 8.02
CA ALA A 188 3.41 0.35 8.68
C ALA A 188 3.87 0.83 10.06
N ARG A 189 4.29 -0.12 10.89
CA ARG A 189 4.87 0.17 12.21
C ARG A 189 6.00 -0.79 12.56
N ARG A 190 6.88 -0.35 13.45
CA ARG A 190 7.81 -1.26 14.14
C ARG A 190 7.09 -1.94 15.31
N VAL A 191 7.28 -3.26 15.46
CA VAL A 191 6.68 -4.03 16.57
C VAL A 191 7.12 -3.48 17.92
N SER A 192 8.37 -2.99 18.02
CA SER A 192 8.92 -2.38 19.23
C SER A 192 8.30 -1.02 19.61
N THR A 193 7.54 -0.39 18.71
CA THR A 193 6.94 0.92 18.92
C THR A 193 5.42 0.79 18.80
N PRO A 194 4.67 0.79 19.91
CA PRO A 194 3.22 0.54 19.89
C PRO A 194 2.38 1.64 19.23
N ARG A 195 2.98 2.72 18.80
CA ARG A 195 2.32 3.81 18.06
C ARG A 195 2.68 3.76 16.60
N GLY A 196 1.79 4.17 15.76
CA GLY A 196 1.92 4.31 14.32
C GLY A 196 0.62 4.90 13.78
N PRO A 197 0.56 5.25 12.50
CA PRO A 197 -0.61 5.87 11.91
C PRO A 197 -1.89 5.10 12.21
N GLU A 198 -2.94 5.82 12.55
CA GLU A 198 -4.25 5.23 12.81
C GLU A 198 -4.97 4.92 11.49
N HIS A 199 -5.66 3.80 11.45
CA HIS A 199 -6.65 3.38 10.44
C HIS A 199 -6.36 3.81 9.00
N ARG A 200 -5.71 2.94 8.23
CA ARG A 200 -5.57 3.07 6.79
C ARG A 200 -5.93 1.76 6.09
N GLY A 201 -6.41 1.87 4.85
CA GLY A 201 -6.74 0.74 4.01
C GLY A 201 -8.19 0.24 4.12
N PRO A 202 -8.60 -0.64 3.21
CA PRO A 202 -9.96 -1.16 3.15
C PRO A 202 -10.20 -2.21 4.23
N GLU A 203 -11.20 -1.97 5.07
CA GLU A 203 -11.61 -2.84 6.19
C GLU A 203 -11.83 -4.31 5.81
N VAL A 204 -12.17 -4.57 4.55
CA VAL A 204 -12.40 -5.93 4.04
C VAL A 204 -11.16 -6.85 4.07
N HIS A 205 -9.96 -6.27 4.19
CA HIS A 205 -8.70 -7.00 4.34
C HIS A 205 -8.19 -7.02 5.79
N TRP A 206 -8.93 -6.39 6.73
CA TRP A 206 -8.50 -6.28 8.11
C TRP A 206 -8.72 -7.57 8.88
N PRO A 207 -7.74 -8.02 9.64
CA PRO A 207 -7.93 -9.12 10.56
C PRO A 207 -8.82 -8.70 11.74
N PRO A 208 -9.52 -9.66 12.39
CA PRO A 208 -10.47 -9.36 13.47
C PRO A 208 -9.89 -8.53 14.61
N GLU A 209 -8.63 -8.74 14.95
CA GLU A 209 -7.94 -8.02 16.03
C GLU A 209 -7.81 -6.52 15.80
N TYR A 210 -7.92 -6.03 14.56
CA TYR A 210 -7.87 -4.59 14.27
C TYR A 210 -9.04 -3.80 14.86
N LEU A 211 -10.15 -4.46 15.17
CA LEU A 211 -11.29 -3.81 15.81
C LEU A 211 -10.99 -3.36 17.25
N THR A 212 -10.02 -3.98 17.91
CA THR A 212 -9.71 -3.73 19.32
C THR A 212 -8.24 -3.39 19.59
N GLY A 213 -7.33 -3.75 18.68
CA GLY A 213 -5.89 -3.69 18.93
C GLY A 213 -5.06 -3.31 17.70
N TYR A 214 -5.55 -2.41 16.83
CA TYR A 214 -4.84 -1.99 15.62
C TYR A 214 -3.39 -1.55 15.89
N HIS A 215 -3.15 -0.88 17.02
CA HIS A 215 -1.80 -0.44 17.42
C HIS A 215 -0.87 -1.58 17.84
N GLU A 216 -1.43 -2.73 18.17
CA GLU A 216 -0.68 -3.91 18.63
C GLU A 216 -0.50 -4.95 17.53
N ALA A 217 -0.81 -4.58 16.27
CA ALA A 217 -0.69 -5.47 15.13
C ALA A 217 0.65 -6.20 15.11
N THR A 218 0.60 -7.51 14.89
CA THR A 218 1.75 -8.39 14.74
C THR A 218 1.91 -8.82 13.27
N PRO A 219 3.02 -9.46 12.87
CA PRO A 219 3.16 -10.06 11.55
C PRO A 219 1.98 -10.92 11.09
N ALA A 220 1.28 -11.57 12.01
CA ALA A 220 0.10 -12.38 11.73
C ALA A 220 -1.05 -11.57 11.09
N ALA A 221 -1.10 -10.25 11.29
CA ALA A 221 -2.07 -9.39 10.64
C ALA A 221 -1.86 -9.33 9.11
N ASP A 222 -0.62 -9.20 8.66
CA ASP A 222 -0.28 -9.18 7.23
C ASP A 222 -0.52 -10.55 6.59
N VAL A 223 -0.30 -11.65 7.33
CA VAL A 223 -0.63 -13.02 6.89
C VAL A 223 -2.12 -13.14 6.60
N PHE A 224 -2.98 -12.64 7.47
CA PHE A 224 -4.43 -12.62 7.26
C PHE A 224 -4.80 -11.79 6.02
N SER A 225 -4.30 -10.56 5.92
CA SER A 225 -4.63 -9.65 4.81
C SER A 225 -4.19 -10.22 3.47
N LEU A 226 -3.00 -10.83 3.39
CA LEU A 226 -2.54 -11.51 2.18
C LEU A 226 -3.42 -12.74 1.85
N ALA A 227 -3.83 -13.51 2.86
CA ALA A 227 -4.74 -14.65 2.64
C ALA A 227 -6.12 -14.21 2.10
N VAL A 228 -6.65 -13.08 2.57
CA VAL A 228 -7.87 -12.45 2.00
C VAL A 228 -7.65 -12.11 0.53
N LEU A 229 -6.51 -11.53 0.19
CA LEU A 229 -6.19 -11.17 -1.20
C LEU A 229 -6.03 -12.41 -2.09
N ILE A 230 -5.34 -13.46 -1.64
CA ILE A 230 -5.22 -14.75 -2.35
C ILE A 230 -6.61 -15.34 -2.60
N TYR A 231 -7.44 -15.38 -1.56
CA TYR A 231 -8.80 -15.88 -1.68
C TYR A 231 -9.59 -15.09 -2.73
N ARG A 232 -9.53 -13.75 -2.65
CA ARG A 232 -10.21 -12.86 -3.60
C ARG A 232 -9.73 -13.07 -5.03
N TYR A 233 -8.42 -13.23 -5.23
CA TYR A 233 -7.83 -13.45 -6.54
C TYR A 233 -8.34 -14.76 -7.18
N LEU A 234 -8.34 -15.85 -6.42
CA LEU A 234 -8.70 -17.16 -6.93
C LEU A 234 -10.21 -17.42 -6.99
N CYS A 235 -10.98 -16.85 -6.07
CA CYS A 235 -12.42 -17.11 -5.93
C CYS A 235 -13.31 -15.97 -6.48
N GLY A 236 -12.72 -14.79 -6.78
CA GLY A 236 -13.47 -13.64 -7.28
C GLY A 236 -14.33 -12.93 -6.22
N ASP A 237 -14.26 -13.35 -4.94
CA ASP A 237 -15.07 -12.83 -3.84
C ASP A 237 -14.20 -12.68 -2.57
N ILE A 238 -14.73 -12.04 -1.56
CA ILE A 238 -14.08 -11.87 -0.25
C ILE A 238 -14.47 -13.03 0.66
N PRO A 239 -13.53 -13.61 1.45
CA PRO A 239 -13.87 -14.68 2.38
C PRO A 239 -14.87 -14.15 3.41
N ARG A 240 -16.00 -14.86 3.54
CA ARG A 240 -16.97 -14.55 4.60
C ARG A 240 -16.44 -15.14 5.90
N LEU A 241 -16.15 -14.30 6.88
CA LEU A 241 -15.68 -14.70 8.21
C LEU A 241 -16.64 -15.69 8.92
N ALA A 242 -17.88 -15.82 8.45
CA ALA A 242 -18.90 -16.73 8.98
C ALA A 242 -19.07 -18.06 8.18
N GLY A 243 -18.00 -18.68 7.75
CA GLY A 243 -18.00 -20.13 7.51
C GLY A 243 -18.45 -20.66 6.15
N ARG A 244 -18.83 -19.86 5.16
CA ARG A 244 -19.14 -20.31 3.78
C ARG A 244 -18.18 -19.65 2.78
N THR A 245 -16.99 -20.16 2.72
CA THR A 245 -16.00 -19.77 1.71
C THR A 245 -16.02 -20.76 0.56
N ASN A 246 -15.91 -20.27 -0.67
CA ASN A 246 -15.87 -21.12 -1.88
C ASN A 246 -14.46 -21.74 -2.05
N ARG A 247 -14.01 -22.46 -1.03
CA ARG A 247 -12.67 -23.05 -0.89
C ARG A 247 -12.28 -24.06 -1.98
N PRO A 248 -13.22 -24.74 -2.70
CA PRO A 248 -12.84 -25.69 -3.75
C PRO A 248 -12.03 -25.10 -4.91
N LEU A 249 -12.09 -23.77 -5.11
CA LEU A 249 -11.33 -23.09 -6.18
C LEU A 249 -9.85 -22.88 -5.85
N ILE A 250 -9.46 -23.07 -4.60
CA ILE A 250 -8.05 -22.96 -4.18
C ILE A 250 -7.42 -24.37 -4.23
N PRO A 251 -6.34 -24.59 -5.00
CA PRO A 251 -5.68 -25.89 -5.06
C PRO A 251 -4.94 -26.23 -3.77
N GLU A 252 -4.81 -27.52 -3.45
CA GLU A 252 -3.89 -27.97 -2.41
C GLU A 252 -2.43 -27.90 -2.91
N PRO A 253 -1.44 -27.59 -2.05
CA PRO A 253 -1.55 -27.41 -0.58
C PRO A 253 -1.97 -25.97 -0.18
N LEU A 254 -2.13 -25.04 -1.11
CA LEU A 254 -2.42 -23.63 -0.83
C LEU A 254 -3.73 -23.45 -0.03
N ARG A 255 -4.75 -24.28 -0.32
CA ARG A 255 -6.04 -24.23 0.39
C ARG A 255 -5.92 -24.40 1.89
N SER A 256 -5.14 -25.39 2.32
CA SER A 256 -4.92 -25.65 3.75
C SER A 256 -4.25 -24.48 4.46
N VAL A 257 -3.22 -23.90 3.83
CA VAL A 257 -2.46 -22.77 4.40
C VAL A 257 -3.30 -21.47 4.41
N VAL A 258 -4.03 -21.18 3.32
CA VAL A 258 -4.95 -20.01 3.28
C VAL A 258 -6.06 -20.15 4.32
N THR A 259 -6.57 -21.38 4.52
CA THR A 259 -7.60 -21.63 5.54
C THR A 259 -7.07 -21.32 6.96
N ALA A 260 -5.86 -21.78 7.27
CA ALA A 260 -5.22 -21.47 8.55
C ALA A 260 -4.90 -19.97 8.71
N ALA A 261 -4.44 -19.32 7.63
CA ALA A 261 -4.14 -17.89 7.62
C ALA A 261 -5.36 -16.99 7.87
N LEU A 262 -6.57 -17.48 7.55
CA LEU A 262 -7.84 -16.79 7.80
C LEU A 262 -8.44 -17.10 9.18
N SER A 263 -7.67 -17.70 10.10
CA SER A 263 -8.11 -17.93 11.49
C SER A 263 -8.35 -16.62 12.23
N ASP A 264 -9.40 -16.59 13.08
CA ASP A 264 -9.73 -15.42 13.90
C ASP A 264 -8.60 -15.12 14.92
N GLY A 265 -8.04 -16.17 15.52
CA GLY A 265 -6.90 -16.04 16.44
C GLY A 265 -5.59 -15.79 15.71
N ALA A 266 -4.93 -14.66 15.97
CA ALA A 266 -3.65 -14.32 15.33
C ALA A 266 -2.55 -15.39 15.59
N GLY A 267 -2.58 -16.05 16.75
CA GLY A 267 -1.62 -17.12 17.12
C GLY A 267 -1.85 -18.44 16.38
N ASP A 268 -3.02 -18.62 15.74
CA ASP A 268 -3.35 -19.85 15.00
C ASP A 268 -2.95 -19.77 13.52
N ARG A 269 -2.49 -18.59 13.06
CA ARG A 269 -2.08 -18.35 11.68
C ARG A 269 -0.67 -18.88 11.43
N PRO A 270 -0.40 -19.40 10.21
CA PRO A 270 0.93 -19.86 9.83
C PRO A 270 1.93 -18.69 9.74
N ALA A 271 3.21 -18.99 9.65
CA ALA A 271 4.21 -17.99 9.31
C ALA A 271 4.06 -17.54 7.85
N MET A 272 4.52 -16.33 7.53
CA MET A 272 4.49 -15.78 6.15
C MET A 272 5.24 -16.70 5.17
N ASN A 273 6.34 -17.31 5.61
CA ASN A 273 7.14 -18.26 4.82
C ASN A 273 6.34 -19.53 4.41
N ASP A 274 5.41 -19.99 5.24
CA ASP A 274 4.57 -21.15 4.89
C ASP A 274 3.60 -20.78 3.76
N LEU A 275 3.01 -19.57 3.83
CA LEU A 275 2.13 -19.05 2.81
C LEU A 275 2.89 -18.84 1.49
N ARG A 276 4.10 -18.27 1.53
CA ARG A 276 5.00 -18.13 0.39
C ARG A 276 5.28 -19.48 -0.29
N THR A 277 5.66 -20.49 0.51
CA THR A 277 6.00 -21.82 0.00
C THR A 277 4.81 -22.47 -0.70
N ALA A 278 3.60 -22.35 -0.13
CA ALA A 278 2.39 -22.87 -0.73
C ALA A 278 2.01 -22.12 -2.03
N LEU A 279 2.24 -20.80 -2.08
CA LEU A 279 2.02 -20.00 -3.29
C LEU A 279 2.96 -20.40 -4.43
N ARG A 280 4.27 -20.58 -4.16
CA ARG A 280 5.23 -21.05 -5.17
C ARG A 280 4.82 -22.42 -5.72
N ALA A 281 4.49 -23.38 -4.86
CA ALA A 281 4.05 -24.69 -5.26
C ALA A 281 2.78 -24.64 -6.13
N ALA A 282 1.83 -23.78 -5.78
CA ALA A 282 0.60 -23.61 -6.57
C ALA A 282 0.87 -22.92 -7.92
N ALA A 283 1.78 -21.95 -7.99
CA ALA A 283 2.19 -21.29 -9.23
C ALA A 283 2.81 -22.30 -10.22
N ASP A 284 3.71 -23.16 -9.73
CA ASP A 284 4.37 -24.21 -10.53
C ASP A 284 3.39 -25.20 -11.14
N LEU A 285 2.27 -25.50 -10.44
CA LEU A 285 1.22 -26.37 -10.97
C LEU A 285 0.46 -25.76 -12.15
N HIS A 286 0.39 -24.45 -12.25
CA HIS A 286 -0.30 -23.74 -13.34
C HIS A 286 0.61 -23.45 -14.54
N GLN A 287 1.91 -23.67 -14.42
CA GLN A 287 2.88 -23.50 -15.51
C GLN A 287 3.13 -24.81 -16.29
N ARG A 288 2.62 -25.93 -15.80
CA ARG A 288 2.71 -27.26 -16.44
C ARG A 288 1.48 -27.55 -17.28
#